data_04f39a6f0eb5fb83a6f27736accc8b99
#
_entry.id   04f39a6f0eb5fb83a6f27736accc8b99
#
_cell.length_a   1.000
_cell.length_b   1.000
_cell.length_c   1.000
_cell.angle_alpha   90.00
_cell.angle_beta   90.00
_cell.angle_gamma   90.00
#
_symmetry.space_group_name_H-M   'P 1'
#
loop_
_entity.id
_entity.type
_entity.pdbx_description
1 polymer ?
#
loop_
_entity_poly.entity_id
_entity_poly.type
_entity_poly.pdbx_seq_one_letter_code
_entity_poly.pdbx_strand_id
1 'polypeptide(L)'
;ERMFATPEFEGDMDKILPVINEDGSDSAMLDNYLQFLHLSGFSLPRAVMMTIPEPWENNADMDPAMKAFYEYHSCITEPWDGPAAVAFTDGRYVGATLDRNGLRPARYYLTSDDMIILSSEVGVTDVDESTIIKKERLHPGKMLLIDTEKGKIISDEEIKKEEALHK
;
A
#
# COMPACT_ATOMS: atom_id res chain seq x y z
N GLU A 1 -17.37 -8.69 -5.07
CA GLU A 1 -18.05 -9.67 -5.93
C GLU A 1 -17.13 -10.27 -6.99
N ARG A 2 -16.35 -9.47 -7.76
CA ARG A 2 -15.44 -10.00 -8.82
C ARG A 2 -14.41 -10.98 -8.30
N MET A 3 -13.79 -10.67 -7.17
CA MET A 3 -12.77 -11.51 -6.55
C MET A 3 -13.31 -12.90 -6.18
N PHE A 4 -14.55 -12.97 -5.76
CA PHE A 4 -15.21 -14.22 -5.38
C PHE A 4 -15.58 -15.12 -6.58
N ALA A 5 -15.49 -14.60 -7.78
CA ALA A 5 -15.66 -15.39 -9.00
C ALA A 5 -14.37 -16.09 -9.45
N THR A 6 -13.27 -15.94 -8.70
CA THR A 6 -11.99 -16.58 -8.99
C THR A 6 -11.86 -17.93 -8.28
N PRO A 7 -11.13 -18.91 -8.86
CA PRO A 7 -10.95 -20.23 -8.27
C PRO A 7 -10.30 -20.22 -6.88
N GLU A 8 -9.54 -19.18 -6.55
CA GLU A 8 -8.85 -19.01 -5.27
C GLU A 8 -9.82 -18.89 -4.09
N PHE A 9 -11.06 -18.51 -4.36
CA PHE A 9 -12.11 -18.29 -3.35
C PHE A 9 -13.32 -19.23 -3.53
N GLU A 10 -13.19 -20.30 -4.32
CA GLU A 10 -14.23 -21.33 -4.41
C GLU A 10 -14.38 -22.07 -3.08
N GLY A 11 -15.59 -22.06 -2.50
CA GLY A 11 -15.91 -22.85 -1.32
C GLY A 11 -16.77 -22.09 -0.31
N ASP A 12 -16.27 -21.85 0.87
CA ASP A 12 -17.00 -21.34 2.04
C ASP A 12 -17.34 -19.84 2.00
N MET A 13 -17.80 -19.35 0.86
CA MET A 13 -18.18 -17.95 0.62
C MET A 13 -19.16 -17.40 1.66
N ASP A 14 -20.16 -18.20 2.02
CA ASP A 14 -21.17 -17.80 2.98
C ASP A 14 -20.63 -17.53 4.39
N LYS A 15 -19.40 -18.04 4.69
CA LYS A 15 -18.75 -17.83 5.98
C LYS A 15 -18.00 -16.51 6.07
N ILE A 16 -17.62 -15.94 4.93
CA ILE A 16 -16.79 -14.71 4.88
C ILE A 16 -17.58 -13.49 4.44
N LEU A 17 -18.79 -13.66 3.94
CA LEU A 17 -19.68 -12.55 3.57
C LEU A 17 -20.54 -12.10 4.76
N PRO A 18 -20.76 -10.79 4.92
CA PRO A 18 -20.20 -9.67 4.16
C PRO A 18 -18.76 -9.34 4.61
N VAL A 19 -17.84 -9.16 3.67
CA VAL A 19 -16.45 -8.71 3.96
C VAL A 19 -16.43 -7.23 4.30
N ILE A 20 -17.22 -6.44 3.62
CA ILE A 20 -17.24 -4.98 3.70
C ILE A 20 -18.44 -4.54 4.55
N ASN A 21 -18.19 -3.62 5.47
CA ASN A 21 -19.24 -2.90 6.16
C ASN A 21 -19.82 -1.83 5.24
N GLU A 22 -20.96 -2.11 4.60
CA GLU A 22 -21.63 -1.21 3.65
C GLU A 22 -22.11 0.10 4.27
N ASP A 23 -22.32 0.13 5.58
CA ASP A 23 -22.67 1.35 6.33
C ASP A 23 -21.45 2.18 6.74
N GLY A 24 -20.25 1.69 6.45
CA GLY A 24 -19.00 2.36 6.78
C GLY A 24 -18.61 3.47 5.80
N SER A 25 -17.58 4.24 6.16
CA SER A 25 -16.93 5.17 5.24
C SER A 25 -16.12 4.41 4.17
N ASP A 26 -15.81 5.07 3.05
CA ASP A 26 -14.97 4.50 1.99
C ASP A 26 -13.62 4.01 2.55
N SER A 27 -13.03 4.74 3.49
CA SER A 27 -11.78 4.32 4.15
C SER A 27 -11.96 3.10 5.04
N ALA A 28 -13.10 2.93 5.70
CA ALA A 28 -13.42 1.72 6.46
C ALA A 28 -13.63 0.51 5.54
N MET A 29 -14.25 0.72 4.39
CA MET A 29 -14.40 -0.33 3.37
C MET A 29 -13.05 -0.76 2.81
N LEU A 30 -12.14 0.19 2.54
CA LEU A 30 -10.77 -0.10 2.13
C LEU A 30 -10.03 -0.91 3.20
N ASP A 31 -10.16 -0.54 4.46
CA ASP A 31 -9.53 -1.24 5.58
C ASP A 31 -10.01 -2.69 5.69
N ASN A 32 -11.33 -2.91 5.62
CA ASN A 32 -11.90 -4.26 5.59
C ASN A 32 -11.36 -5.08 4.42
N TYR A 33 -11.24 -4.47 3.25
CA TYR A 33 -10.76 -5.14 2.06
C TYR A 33 -9.27 -5.50 2.13
N LEU A 34 -8.43 -4.59 2.61
CA LEU A 34 -7.01 -4.85 2.85
C LEU A 34 -6.81 -5.97 3.88
N GLN A 35 -7.58 -5.93 4.97
CA GLN A 35 -7.57 -6.99 5.99
C GLN A 35 -7.96 -8.34 5.39
N PHE A 36 -9.01 -8.38 4.59
CA PHE A 36 -9.44 -9.60 3.91
C PHE A 36 -8.35 -10.17 3.01
N LEU A 37 -7.72 -9.34 2.19
CA LEU A 37 -6.61 -9.75 1.32
C LEU A 37 -5.45 -10.31 2.13
N HIS A 38 -5.07 -9.61 3.20
CA HIS A 38 -3.97 -10.03 4.06
C HIS A 38 -4.25 -11.36 4.76
N LEU A 39 -5.44 -11.54 5.32
CA LEU A 39 -5.88 -12.80 5.93
C LEU A 39 -6.04 -13.94 4.91
N SER A 40 -6.23 -13.62 3.64
CA SER A 40 -6.25 -14.59 2.54
C SER A 40 -4.85 -15.01 2.06
N GLY A 41 -3.79 -14.51 2.70
CA GLY A 41 -2.40 -14.91 2.44
C GLY A 41 -1.60 -13.96 1.57
N PHE A 42 -2.17 -12.83 1.13
CA PHE A 42 -1.38 -11.82 0.45
C PHE A 42 -0.52 -11.03 1.45
N SER A 43 0.71 -10.68 1.06
CA SER A 43 1.49 -9.72 1.85
C SER A 43 0.75 -8.38 1.90
N LEU A 44 0.90 -7.63 3.00
CA LEU A 44 0.23 -6.34 3.11
C LEU A 44 0.69 -5.34 2.03
N PRO A 45 2.00 -5.23 1.69
CA PRO A 45 2.42 -4.43 0.54
C PRO A 45 1.74 -4.83 -0.77
N ARG A 46 1.62 -6.13 -1.05
CA ARG A 46 0.93 -6.63 -2.24
C ARG A 46 -0.55 -6.25 -2.24
N ALA A 47 -1.25 -6.43 -1.12
CA ALA A 47 -2.65 -6.04 -0.98
C ALA A 47 -2.84 -4.53 -1.25
N VAL A 48 -1.95 -3.69 -0.74
CA VAL A 48 -1.95 -2.25 -1.00
C VAL A 48 -1.69 -1.94 -2.48
N MET A 49 -0.73 -2.61 -3.13
CA MET A 49 -0.47 -2.43 -4.57
C MET A 49 -1.66 -2.84 -5.44
N MET A 50 -2.39 -3.89 -5.04
CA MET A 50 -3.60 -4.35 -5.75
C MET A 50 -4.73 -3.33 -5.66
N THR A 51 -4.89 -2.69 -4.50
CA THR A 51 -6.00 -1.77 -4.21
C THR A 51 -5.71 -0.33 -4.57
N ILE A 52 -4.45 0.11 -4.46
CA ILE A 52 -3.99 1.47 -4.76
C ILE A 52 -2.84 1.38 -5.77
N PRO A 53 -3.13 0.99 -7.02
CA PRO A 53 -2.09 0.83 -8.03
C PRO A 53 -1.50 2.17 -8.45
N GLU A 54 -0.23 2.14 -8.84
CA GLU A 54 0.36 3.27 -9.57
C GLU A 54 -0.24 3.41 -10.98
N PRO A 55 -0.06 4.56 -11.66
CA PRO A 55 -0.47 4.73 -13.05
C PRO A 55 0.34 3.79 -13.97
N TRP A 56 -0.26 2.69 -14.40
CA TRP A 56 0.42 1.65 -15.16
C TRP A 56 -0.01 1.52 -16.62
N GLU A 57 -1.25 1.87 -16.94
CA GLU A 57 -1.87 1.60 -18.26
C GLU A 57 -1.09 2.23 -19.43
N ASN A 58 -0.69 3.48 -19.28
CA ASN A 58 0.02 4.26 -20.31
C ASN A 58 1.53 4.40 -20.03
N ASN A 59 2.07 3.61 -19.11
CA ASN A 59 3.50 3.64 -18.79
C ASN A 59 4.25 2.66 -19.69
N ALA A 60 4.87 3.18 -20.76
CA ALA A 60 5.64 2.38 -21.70
C ALA A 60 6.96 1.84 -21.11
N ASP A 61 7.50 2.52 -20.09
CA ASP A 61 8.77 2.20 -19.46
C ASP A 61 8.64 1.26 -18.25
N MET A 62 7.39 0.87 -17.91
CA MET A 62 7.15 -0.04 -16.80
C MET A 62 7.66 -1.45 -17.12
N ASP A 63 8.27 -2.08 -16.10
CA ASP A 63 8.67 -3.49 -16.18
C ASP A 63 7.48 -4.37 -16.62
N PRO A 64 7.66 -5.25 -17.61
CA PRO A 64 6.57 -6.10 -18.12
C PRO A 64 5.92 -6.99 -17.05
N ALA A 65 6.67 -7.46 -16.05
CA ALA A 65 6.12 -8.26 -14.95
C ALA A 65 5.23 -7.42 -14.05
N MET A 66 5.61 -6.15 -13.79
CA MET A 66 4.78 -5.21 -13.05
C MET A 66 3.50 -4.87 -13.80
N LYS A 67 3.61 -4.66 -15.12
CA LYS A 67 2.44 -4.39 -15.95
C LYS A 67 1.46 -5.56 -15.93
N ALA A 68 1.96 -6.79 -16.10
CA ALA A 68 1.15 -8.00 -16.01
C ALA A 68 0.52 -8.18 -14.61
N PHE A 69 1.23 -7.83 -13.55
CA PHE A 69 0.70 -7.82 -12.19
C PHE A 69 -0.52 -6.90 -12.06
N TYR A 70 -0.41 -5.64 -12.49
CA TYR A 70 -1.52 -4.70 -12.42
C TYR A 70 -2.67 -5.07 -13.36
N GLU A 71 -2.38 -5.54 -14.57
CA GLU A 71 -3.39 -6.00 -15.52
C GLU A 71 -4.21 -7.16 -14.94
N TYR A 72 -3.54 -8.17 -14.37
CA TYR A 72 -4.21 -9.30 -13.73
C TYR A 72 -5.09 -8.84 -12.57
N HIS A 73 -4.53 -8.06 -11.64
CA HIS A 73 -5.27 -7.64 -10.46
C HIS A 73 -6.41 -6.67 -10.77
N SER A 74 -6.31 -5.88 -11.83
CA SER A 74 -7.41 -5.01 -12.27
C SER A 74 -8.66 -5.77 -12.72
N CYS A 75 -8.51 -7.05 -13.09
CA CYS A 75 -9.65 -7.90 -13.43
C CYS A 75 -10.43 -8.38 -12.21
N ILE A 76 -9.78 -8.48 -11.05
CA ILE A 76 -10.36 -9.05 -9.83
C ILE A 76 -10.62 -8.02 -8.74
N THR A 77 -9.97 -6.87 -8.80
CA THR A 77 -10.03 -5.81 -7.79
C THR A 77 -10.35 -4.48 -8.45
N GLU A 78 -11.36 -3.78 -7.97
CA GLU A 78 -11.55 -2.38 -8.35
C GLU A 78 -10.51 -1.52 -7.62
N PRO A 79 -9.73 -0.71 -8.36
CA PRO A 79 -8.74 0.15 -7.73
C PRO A 79 -9.42 1.28 -6.96
N TRP A 80 -8.77 1.72 -5.89
CA TRP A 80 -9.17 2.93 -5.18
C TRP A 80 -9.22 4.13 -6.13
N ASP A 81 -10.32 4.85 -6.11
CA ASP A 81 -10.46 6.11 -6.84
C ASP A 81 -10.69 7.26 -5.85
N GLY A 82 -9.90 8.31 -5.98
CA GLY A 82 -9.95 9.49 -5.13
C GLY A 82 -8.65 9.79 -4.40
N PRO A 83 -8.53 11.00 -3.81
CA PRO A 83 -7.36 11.43 -3.07
C PRO A 83 -7.16 10.62 -1.79
N ALA A 84 -5.99 10.00 -1.64
CA ALA A 84 -5.65 9.23 -0.46
C ALA A 84 -4.17 9.37 -0.08
N ALA A 85 -3.92 9.39 1.23
CA ALA A 85 -2.64 9.10 1.83
C ALA A 85 -2.88 8.01 2.86
N VAL A 86 -2.38 6.82 2.63
CA VAL A 86 -2.67 5.63 3.42
C VAL A 86 -1.41 5.17 4.12
N ALA A 87 -1.47 5.10 5.45
CA ALA A 87 -0.48 4.43 6.27
C ALA A 87 -1.02 3.06 6.69
N PHE A 88 -0.17 2.05 6.71
CA PHE A 88 -0.57 0.67 7.03
C PHE A 88 0.51 -0.06 7.83
N THR A 89 0.09 -1.08 8.58
CA THR A 89 1.00 -1.96 9.32
C THR A 89 0.38 -3.33 9.55
N ASP A 90 1.21 -4.35 9.59
CA ASP A 90 0.85 -5.72 10.00
C ASP A 90 1.55 -6.14 11.31
N GLY A 91 2.18 -5.19 12.00
CA GLY A 91 2.96 -5.40 13.22
C GLY A 91 4.46 -5.58 12.97
N ARG A 92 4.87 -6.01 11.78
CA ARG A 92 6.27 -6.07 11.35
C ARG A 92 6.60 -4.98 10.34
N TYR A 93 5.82 -4.89 9.29
CA TYR A 93 5.97 -3.85 8.28
C TYR A 93 5.17 -2.62 8.66
N VAL A 94 5.77 -1.47 8.46
CA VAL A 94 5.09 -0.17 8.50
C VAL A 94 5.28 0.47 7.13
N GLY A 95 4.21 0.89 6.51
CA GLY A 95 4.29 1.48 5.19
C GLY A 95 3.35 2.64 4.98
N ALA A 96 3.57 3.34 3.87
CA ALA A 96 2.69 4.39 3.41
C ALA A 96 2.73 4.51 1.90
N THR A 97 1.59 4.88 1.33
CA THR A 97 1.43 5.15 -0.10
C THR A 97 0.47 6.29 -0.33
N LEU A 98 0.58 6.92 -1.50
CA LEU A 98 -0.39 7.90 -1.99
C LEU A 98 -1.22 7.28 -3.10
N ASP A 99 -2.40 7.88 -3.35
CA ASP A 99 -3.18 7.59 -4.55
C ASP A 99 -2.37 7.85 -5.83
N ARG A 100 -2.85 7.33 -6.96
CA ARG A 100 -2.16 7.44 -8.25
C ARG A 100 -1.87 8.87 -8.71
N ASN A 101 -2.64 9.85 -8.25
CA ASN A 101 -2.45 11.27 -8.59
C ASN A 101 -1.63 12.03 -7.53
N GLY A 102 -1.49 11.47 -6.32
CA GLY A 102 -0.73 12.05 -5.22
C GLY A 102 -1.23 13.41 -4.79
N LEU A 103 -2.54 13.61 -4.75
CA LEU A 103 -3.15 14.90 -4.40
C LEU A 103 -3.00 15.23 -2.91
N ARG A 104 -2.88 14.21 -2.06
CA ARG A 104 -2.60 14.38 -0.64
C ARG A 104 -1.10 14.52 -0.41
N PRO A 105 -0.65 15.52 0.38
CA PRO A 105 0.75 15.61 0.76
C PRO A 105 1.10 14.54 1.79
N ALA A 106 2.30 13.97 1.69
CA ALA A 106 2.90 13.18 2.74
C ALA A 106 4.43 13.37 2.69
N ARG A 107 5.03 13.51 3.85
CA ARG A 107 6.47 13.72 4.04
C ARG A 107 6.96 12.82 5.15
N TYR A 108 8.22 12.42 5.07
CA TYR A 108 8.83 11.71 6.18
C TYR A 108 10.22 12.24 6.50
N TYR A 109 10.57 12.12 7.75
CA TYR A 109 11.90 12.38 8.28
C TYR A 109 12.51 11.08 8.77
N LEU A 110 13.78 10.92 8.48
CA LEU A 110 14.62 9.91 9.11
C LEU A 110 15.56 10.63 10.08
N THR A 111 15.62 10.15 11.30
CA THR A 111 16.47 10.73 12.36
C THR A 111 17.67 9.85 12.66
N SER A 112 18.69 10.43 13.31
CA SER A 112 19.92 9.74 13.67
C SER A 112 19.78 8.69 14.77
N ASP A 113 18.64 8.69 15.45
CA ASP A 113 18.22 7.70 16.45
C ASP A 113 17.24 6.65 15.88
N ASP A 114 17.31 6.45 14.56
CA ASP A 114 16.58 5.42 13.81
C ASP A 114 15.05 5.56 13.87
N MET A 115 14.52 6.77 14.07
CA MET A 115 13.08 7.01 13.96
C MET A 115 12.70 7.45 12.53
N ILE A 116 11.52 7.01 12.10
CA ILE A 116 10.85 7.52 10.90
C ILE A 116 9.55 8.17 11.32
N ILE A 117 9.38 9.42 10.90
CA ILE A 117 8.20 10.23 11.21
C ILE A 117 7.54 10.60 9.90
N LEU A 118 6.36 10.04 9.64
CA LEU A 118 5.53 10.37 8.49
C LEU A 118 4.40 11.29 8.89
N SER A 119 4.20 12.36 8.15
CA SER A 119 3.09 13.28 8.36
C SER A 119 2.66 13.98 7.07
N SER A 120 1.43 14.49 7.06
CA SER A 120 0.93 15.31 5.95
C SER A 120 1.56 16.72 5.95
N GLU A 121 1.94 17.22 7.13
CA GLU A 121 2.43 18.59 7.33
C GLU A 121 3.73 18.61 8.15
N VAL A 122 4.47 19.70 8.01
CA VAL A 122 5.67 19.98 8.80
C VAL A 122 5.25 20.47 10.20
N GLY A 123 5.98 20.06 11.25
CA GLY A 123 5.76 20.55 12.60
C GLY A 123 4.62 19.88 13.37
N VAL A 124 4.17 18.70 12.91
CA VAL A 124 3.15 17.91 13.62
C VAL A 124 3.67 17.36 14.95
N THR A 125 4.98 17.13 15.04
CA THR A 125 5.67 16.69 16.24
C THR A 125 6.90 17.56 16.48
N ASP A 126 7.24 17.79 17.74
CA ASP A 126 8.50 18.40 18.12
C ASP A 126 9.64 17.40 17.88
N VAL A 127 10.35 17.61 16.79
CA VAL A 127 11.56 16.85 16.44
C VAL A 127 12.73 17.78 16.54
N ASP A 128 13.78 17.36 17.22
CA ASP A 128 15.05 18.09 17.19
C ASP A 128 15.60 18.07 15.76
N GLU A 129 15.59 19.22 15.11
CA GLU A 129 16.06 19.34 13.72
C GLU A 129 17.49 18.87 13.54
N SER A 130 18.33 18.95 14.60
CA SER A 130 19.71 18.48 14.55
C SER A 130 19.84 16.97 14.40
N THR A 131 18.80 16.20 14.75
CA THR A 131 18.76 14.75 14.61
C THR A 131 18.29 14.28 13.22
N ILE A 132 17.70 15.17 12.42
CA ILE A 132 17.14 14.80 11.14
C ILE A 132 18.26 14.62 10.11
N ILE A 133 18.44 13.39 9.65
CA ILE A 133 19.44 13.04 8.63
C ILE A 133 18.87 13.01 7.20
N LYS A 134 17.53 12.84 7.06
CA LYS A 134 16.88 12.80 5.76
C LYS A 134 15.47 13.39 5.85
N LYS A 135 15.11 14.21 4.85
CA LYS A 135 13.76 14.75 4.66
C LYS A 135 13.33 14.42 3.24
N GLU A 136 12.23 13.70 3.09
CA GLU A 136 11.69 13.34 1.78
C GLU A 136 10.17 13.52 1.71
N ARG A 137 9.69 13.61 0.47
CA ARG A 137 8.28 13.53 0.15
C ARG A 137 7.93 12.12 -0.30
N LEU A 138 6.77 11.65 0.07
CA LEU A 138 6.17 10.50 -0.57
C LEU A 138 5.64 10.90 -1.95
N HIS A 139 5.98 10.14 -2.96
CA HIS A 139 5.59 10.41 -4.34
C HIS A 139 4.44 9.51 -4.77
N PRO A 140 3.56 9.97 -5.70
CA PRO A 140 2.54 9.14 -6.30
C PRO A 140 3.15 7.86 -6.90
N GLY A 141 2.46 6.74 -6.72
CA GLY A 141 2.93 5.46 -7.24
C GLY A 141 4.19 4.89 -6.57
N LYS A 142 4.66 5.52 -5.49
CA LYS A 142 5.80 5.05 -4.69
C LYS A 142 5.35 4.67 -3.30
N MET A 143 5.83 3.53 -2.82
CA MET A 143 5.57 3.03 -1.49
C MET A 143 6.77 3.28 -0.58
N LEU A 144 6.54 3.84 0.59
CA LEU A 144 7.49 3.79 1.71
C LEU A 144 7.19 2.51 2.49
N LEU A 145 8.16 1.66 2.69
CA LEU A 145 8.02 0.43 3.49
C LEU A 145 9.21 0.25 4.41
N ILE A 146 8.94 -0.02 5.66
CA ILE A 146 9.92 -0.25 6.71
C ILE A 146 9.73 -1.67 7.26
N ASP A 147 10.78 -2.49 7.25
CA ASP A 147 10.84 -3.75 7.99
C ASP A 147 11.40 -3.44 9.39
N THR A 148 10.52 -3.44 10.40
CA THR A 148 10.90 -3.08 11.77
C THR A 148 11.77 -4.12 12.44
N GLU A 149 11.66 -5.40 12.03
CA GLU A 149 12.54 -6.46 12.54
C GLU A 149 13.97 -6.31 12.03
N LYS A 150 14.13 -5.91 10.77
CA LYS A 150 15.43 -5.72 10.15
C LYS A 150 15.99 -4.30 10.35
N GLY A 151 15.17 -3.37 10.83
CA GLY A 151 15.54 -1.95 10.91
C GLY A 151 15.90 -1.36 9.54
N LYS A 152 15.18 -1.74 8.48
CA LYS A 152 15.53 -1.38 7.09
C LYS A 152 14.35 -0.71 6.39
N ILE A 153 14.64 0.38 5.68
CA ILE A 153 13.74 0.92 4.66
C ILE A 153 13.92 0.09 3.39
N ILE A 154 12.83 -0.47 2.87
CA ILE A 154 12.82 -1.24 1.62
C ILE A 154 12.46 -0.28 0.49
N SER A 155 13.25 -0.28 -0.57
CA SER A 155 12.99 0.60 -1.71
C SER A 155 11.74 0.16 -2.48
N ASP A 156 11.04 1.12 -3.09
CA ASP A 156 9.88 0.84 -3.93
C ASP A 156 10.18 -0.18 -5.05
N GLU A 157 11.38 -0.14 -5.60
CA GLU A 157 11.84 -1.07 -6.63
C GLU A 157 12.01 -2.49 -6.09
N GLU A 158 12.58 -2.63 -4.88
CA GLU A 158 12.69 -3.94 -4.20
C GLU A 158 11.31 -4.53 -3.92
N ILE A 159 10.39 -3.72 -3.37
CA ILE A 159 9.01 -4.14 -3.08
C ILE A 159 8.33 -4.64 -4.35
N LYS A 160 8.32 -3.84 -5.39
CA LYS A 160 7.64 -4.15 -6.64
C LYS A 160 8.21 -5.39 -7.31
N LYS A 161 9.52 -5.53 -7.31
CA LYS A 161 10.20 -6.71 -7.86
C LYS A 161 9.85 -7.97 -7.08
N GLU A 162 9.84 -7.90 -5.77
CA GLU A 162 9.49 -9.03 -4.90
C GLU A 162 8.02 -9.42 -5.10
N GLU A 163 7.11 -8.47 -5.02
CA GLU A 163 5.67 -8.73 -5.09
C GLU A 163 5.18 -9.14 -6.50
N ALA A 164 5.83 -8.67 -7.56
CA ALA A 164 5.48 -9.08 -8.93
C ALA A 164 5.98 -10.49 -9.27
N LEU A 165 7.06 -10.96 -8.64
CA LEU A 165 7.68 -12.27 -8.93
C LEU A 165 7.15 -13.40 -8.03
N HIS A 166 6.57 -13.10 -6.88
CA HIS A 166 5.92 -14.12 -6.04
C HIS A 166 4.60 -14.57 -6.67
N LYS A 167 4.61 -15.85 -7.05
CA LYS A 167 3.43 -16.56 -7.54
C LYS A 167 2.56 -17.03 -6.38
#